data_2feeadaf18a45324dc53fa205be03837
#
_entry.id   2feeadaf18a45324dc53fa205be03837
#
_cell.length_a   1.000
_cell.length_b   1.000
_cell.length_c   1.000
_cell.angle_alpha   90.00
_cell.angle_beta   90.00
_cell.angle_gamma   90.00
#
_symmetry.space_group_name_H-M   'P 1'
#
loop_
_entity.id
_entity.type
_entity.pdbx_description
1 polymer ?
#
loop_
_entity_poly.entity_id
_entity_poly.type
_entity_poly.pdbx_seq_one_letter_code
_entity_poly.pdbx_strand_id
1 'polypeptide(L)'
;FTGVPEFLGSHARMAWIAFGLLAVQMVLGMEVVLGAADEWRQRRPSTCNLVLLVCLLCLLQTGIDGASGGAIVTLYPSLLLFAALCNRRALLRKAAADGRLVRSSRKKWVPAVLQTGDEPPLRVLVSEQRTSFEGYFTRLFALSDVDKLSCLLLPAGALLGVLYLLLNRQSSQPMPTLTVLLCAFGAVTPFSLLRAYDAPYARLSGTLRRRGSTLAGCEAAKQLSSLHEVLLTDDEFFGSQMPIITGVKLYN
;
A
#
# COMPACT_ATOMS: atom_id res chain seq x y z
N PHE A 1 22.63 -32.96 -0.21
CA PHE A 1 21.45 -32.75 -1.04
C PHE A 1 21.65 -33.44 -2.40
N THR A 2 21.42 -34.75 -2.43
CA THR A 2 21.62 -35.64 -3.59
C THR A 2 20.32 -35.86 -4.36
N GLY A 3 19.64 -34.78 -4.78
CA GLY A 3 18.36 -34.91 -5.47
C GLY A 3 17.99 -33.74 -6.38
N VAL A 4 18.93 -32.83 -6.61
CA VAL A 4 18.69 -31.74 -7.59
C VAL A 4 18.86 -32.32 -8.99
N PRO A 5 17.83 -32.23 -9.87
CA PRO A 5 17.96 -32.71 -11.26
C PRO A 5 19.22 -32.09 -11.89
N GLU A 6 20.00 -32.86 -12.67
CA GLU A 6 21.20 -32.39 -13.37
C GLU A 6 20.91 -31.14 -14.27
N PHE A 7 19.68 -31.02 -14.71
CA PHE A 7 19.17 -29.85 -15.43
C PHE A 7 19.33 -28.54 -14.65
N LEU A 8 19.20 -28.55 -13.32
CA LEU A 8 19.35 -27.39 -12.43
C LEU A 8 20.78 -27.21 -11.90
N GLY A 9 21.69 -28.13 -12.22
CA GLY A 9 23.05 -28.16 -11.68
C GLY A 9 23.98 -27.06 -12.18
N SER A 10 23.61 -26.30 -13.24
CA SER A 10 24.45 -25.18 -13.70
C SER A 10 23.91 -23.82 -13.23
N HIS A 11 24.75 -23.03 -12.59
CA HIS A 11 24.41 -21.71 -12.06
C HIS A 11 23.83 -20.78 -13.15
N ALA A 12 24.37 -20.81 -14.35
CA ALA A 12 23.89 -20.01 -15.49
C ALA A 12 22.45 -20.34 -15.88
N ARG A 13 22.07 -21.65 -15.89
CA ARG A 13 20.70 -22.06 -16.16
C ARG A 13 19.72 -21.62 -15.09
N MET A 14 20.13 -21.73 -13.83
CA MET A 14 19.34 -21.22 -12.71
C MET A 14 19.10 -19.71 -12.82
N ALA A 15 20.11 -18.92 -13.18
CA ALA A 15 19.99 -17.48 -13.40
C ALA A 15 19.02 -17.15 -14.54
N TRP A 16 19.09 -17.86 -15.68
CA TRP A 16 18.14 -17.68 -16.79
C TRP A 16 16.70 -18.08 -16.44
N ILE A 17 16.51 -19.13 -15.66
CA ILE A 17 15.17 -19.51 -15.17
C ILE A 17 14.64 -18.44 -14.22
N ALA A 18 15.44 -17.95 -13.30
CA ALA A 18 15.06 -16.87 -12.38
C ALA A 18 14.72 -15.57 -13.14
N PHE A 19 15.52 -15.22 -14.14
CA PHE A 19 15.25 -14.08 -15.03
C PHE A 19 13.90 -14.23 -15.73
N GLY A 20 13.64 -15.38 -16.35
CA GLY A 20 12.38 -15.66 -17.05
C GLY A 20 11.17 -15.62 -16.12
N LEU A 21 11.28 -16.24 -14.93
CA LEU A 21 10.21 -16.22 -13.93
C LEU A 21 9.91 -14.81 -13.41
N LEU A 22 10.94 -14.01 -13.11
CA LEU A 22 10.77 -12.64 -12.66
C LEU A 22 10.18 -11.75 -13.77
N ALA A 23 10.64 -11.94 -15.02
CA ALA A 23 10.08 -11.22 -16.17
C ALA A 23 8.59 -11.54 -16.38
N VAL A 24 8.21 -12.82 -16.34
CA VAL A 24 6.79 -13.24 -16.41
C VAL A 24 6.01 -12.64 -15.23
N GLN A 25 6.56 -12.66 -14.04
CA GLN A 25 5.90 -12.11 -12.86
C GLN A 25 5.71 -10.59 -12.98
N MET A 26 6.67 -9.86 -13.58
CA MET A 26 6.52 -8.43 -13.85
C MET A 26 5.43 -8.15 -14.89
N VAL A 27 5.31 -8.99 -15.93
CA VAL A 27 4.22 -8.89 -16.91
C VAL A 27 2.87 -9.16 -16.23
N LEU A 28 2.76 -10.19 -15.41
CA LEU A 28 1.54 -10.48 -14.64
C LEU A 28 1.23 -9.39 -13.62
N GLY A 29 2.26 -8.71 -13.11
CA GLY A 29 2.19 -7.58 -12.18
C GLY A 29 2.18 -6.21 -12.87
N MET A 30 1.81 -6.13 -14.15
CA MET A 30 1.83 -4.88 -14.92
C MET A 30 1.07 -3.73 -14.25
N GLU A 31 0.04 -4.05 -13.46
CA GLU A 31 -0.70 -3.06 -12.66
C GLU A 31 0.21 -2.30 -11.67
N VAL A 32 1.19 -2.99 -11.09
CA VAL A 32 2.19 -2.37 -10.19
C VAL A 32 3.20 -1.55 -10.98
N VAL A 33 3.66 -2.09 -12.11
CA VAL A 33 4.63 -1.42 -12.99
C VAL A 33 4.05 -0.12 -13.56
N LEU A 34 2.84 -0.17 -14.10
CA LEU A 34 2.15 1.01 -14.63
C LEU A 34 1.84 2.01 -13.52
N GLY A 35 1.40 1.52 -12.35
CA GLY A 35 1.18 2.39 -11.19
C GLY A 35 2.45 3.11 -10.75
N ALA A 36 3.56 2.40 -10.66
CA ALA A 36 4.85 2.99 -10.32
C ALA A 36 5.31 4.02 -11.37
N ALA A 37 5.08 3.75 -12.66
CA ALA A 37 5.42 4.68 -13.73
C ALA A 37 4.58 5.97 -13.67
N ASP A 38 3.28 5.86 -13.42
CA ASP A 38 2.39 7.01 -13.26
C ASP A 38 2.75 7.86 -12.06
N GLU A 39 3.04 7.23 -10.93
CA GLU A 39 3.45 7.92 -9.69
C GLU A 39 4.80 8.61 -9.86
N TRP A 40 5.75 7.99 -10.57
CA TRP A 40 7.02 8.60 -10.94
C TRP A 40 6.83 9.83 -11.82
N ARG A 41 5.95 9.74 -12.82
CA ARG A 41 5.61 10.86 -13.70
C ARG A 41 4.98 12.02 -12.94
N GLN A 42 4.19 11.73 -11.90
CA GLN A 42 3.59 12.73 -11.02
C GLN A 42 4.56 13.28 -9.97
N ARG A 43 5.84 12.84 -9.97
CA ARG A 43 6.86 13.16 -8.95
C ARG A 43 6.41 12.81 -7.53
N ARG A 44 5.63 11.74 -7.38
CA ARG A 44 5.14 11.23 -6.10
C ARG A 44 5.67 9.82 -5.89
N PRO A 45 6.93 9.66 -5.42
CA PRO A 45 7.49 8.35 -5.19
C PRO A 45 6.65 7.59 -4.15
N SER A 46 6.37 6.34 -4.46
CA SER A 46 5.60 5.43 -3.64
C SER A 46 6.39 4.15 -3.35
N THR A 47 5.82 3.28 -2.51
CA THR A 47 6.37 1.94 -2.27
C THR A 47 6.45 1.11 -3.55
N CYS A 48 5.55 1.31 -4.52
CA CYS A 48 5.60 0.63 -5.82
C CYS A 48 6.87 0.97 -6.60
N ASN A 49 7.36 2.22 -6.50
CA ASN A 49 8.60 2.63 -7.16
C ASN A 49 9.84 1.93 -6.58
N LEU A 50 9.90 1.77 -5.24
CA LEU A 50 10.96 1.01 -4.59
C LEU A 50 10.95 -0.46 -5.03
N VAL A 51 9.76 -1.08 -5.03
CA VAL A 51 9.61 -2.47 -5.48
C VAL A 51 10.02 -2.63 -6.94
N LEU A 52 9.60 -1.71 -7.82
CA LEU A 52 9.99 -1.73 -9.23
C LEU A 52 11.50 -1.59 -9.40
N LEU A 53 12.15 -0.69 -8.66
CA LEU A 53 13.60 -0.49 -8.71
C LEU A 53 14.34 -1.78 -8.30
N VAL A 54 13.94 -2.40 -7.19
CA VAL A 54 14.53 -3.67 -6.73
C VAL A 54 14.33 -4.79 -7.76
N CYS A 55 13.14 -4.89 -8.38
CA CYS A 55 12.87 -5.87 -9.42
C CYS A 55 13.73 -5.64 -10.68
N LEU A 56 13.90 -4.39 -11.12
CA LEU A 56 14.74 -4.05 -12.27
C LEU A 56 16.22 -4.35 -12.01
N LEU A 57 16.74 -3.99 -10.83
CA LEU A 57 18.10 -4.33 -10.43
C LEU A 57 18.33 -5.84 -10.41
N CYS A 58 17.35 -6.61 -9.91
CA CYS A 58 17.41 -8.07 -9.89
C CYS A 58 17.37 -8.66 -11.30
N LEU A 59 16.53 -8.13 -12.20
CA LEU A 59 16.51 -8.58 -13.60
C LEU A 59 17.85 -8.33 -14.29
N LEU A 60 18.42 -7.15 -14.11
CA LEU A 60 19.73 -6.83 -14.68
C LEU A 60 20.80 -7.76 -14.12
N GLN A 61 20.82 -7.99 -12.80
CA GLN A 61 21.78 -8.89 -12.15
C GLN A 61 21.62 -10.33 -12.65
N THR A 62 20.41 -10.89 -12.66
CA THR A 62 20.17 -12.27 -13.11
C THR A 62 20.46 -12.45 -14.60
N GLY A 63 20.26 -11.42 -15.43
CA GLY A 63 20.63 -11.43 -16.86
C GLY A 63 22.14 -11.49 -17.06
N ILE A 64 22.91 -10.69 -16.31
CA ILE A 64 24.37 -10.70 -16.35
C ILE A 64 24.92 -12.02 -15.82
N ASP A 65 24.41 -12.52 -14.69
CA ASP A 65 24.80 -13.79 -14.09
C ASP A 65 24.51 -14.97 -15.04
N GLY A 66 23.38 -14.94 -15.73
CA GLY A 66 23.07 -15.93 -16.77
C GLY A 66 24.06 -15.93 -17.93
N ALA A 67 24.56 -14.74 -18.32
CA ALA A 67 25.52 -14.60 -19.42
C ALA A 67 26.96 -14.94 -18.96
N SER A 68 27.35 -14.59 -17.72
CA SER A 68 28.70 -14.75 -17.17
C SER A 68 28.92 -16.05 -16.40
N GLY A 69 27.85 -16.82 -16.13
CA GLY A 69 27.93 -18.03 -15.30
C GLY A 69 27.98 -17.74 -13.79
N GLY A 70 27.59 -16.54 -13.38
CA GLY A 70 27.46 -16.14 -11.98
C GLY A 70 26.36 -16.89 -11.22
N ALA A 71 26.36 -16.80 -9.89
CA ALA A 71 25.61 -17.71 -9.02
C ALA A 71 24.62 -17.04 -8.06
N ILE A 72 24.34 -15.75 -8.17
CA ILE A 72 23.55 -15.03 -7.17
C ILE A 72 22.09 -14.93 -7.65
N VAL A 73 21.25 -15.87 -7.21
CA VAL A 73 19.81 -15.84 -7.44
C VAL A 73 19.09 -15.47 -6.15
N THR A 74 18.31 -14.40 -6.15
CA THR A 74 17.48 -14.02 -5.02
C THR A 74 15.99 -14.03 -5.37
N LEU A 75 15.18 -14.64 -4.50
CA LEU A 75 13.71 -14.68 -4.62
C LEU A 75 13.04 -13.46 -3.96
N TYR A 76 13.78 -12.66 -3.23
CA TYR A 76 13.23 -11.53 -2.49
C TYR A 76 12.45 -10.52 -3.35
N PRO A 77 12.93 -10.10 -4.54
CA PRO A 77 12.17 -9.20 -5.42
C PRO A 77 10.83 -9.79 -5.88
N SER A 78 10.78 -11.10 -6.12
CA SER A 78 9.52 -11.79 -6.46
C SER A 78 8.50 -11.71 -5.34
N LEU A 79 8.92 -11.87 -4.09
CA LEU A 79 8.05 -11.73 -2.92
C LEU A 79 7.54 -10.29 -2.76
N LEU A 80 8.41 -9.30 -2.95
CA LEU A 80 8.04 -7.89 -2.89
C LEU A 80 7.01 -7.54 -3.97
N LEU A 81 7.25 -7.97 -5.21
CA LEU A 81 6.35 -7.72 -6.33
C LEU A 81 4.98 -8.39 -6.11
N PHE A 82 4.98 -9.62 -5.61
CA PHE A 82 3.75 -10.35 -5.28
C PHE A 82 2.97 -9.64 -4.18
N ALA A 83 3.64 -9.15 -3.13
CA ALA A 83 2.99 -8.40 -2.06
C ALA A 83 2.39 -7.09 -2.56
N ALA A 84 3.14 -6.32 -3.36
CA ALA A 84 2.66 -5.08 -3.96
C ALA A 84 1.44 -5.31 -4.88
N LEU A 85 1.47 -6.39 -5.68
CA LEU A 85 0.35 -6.78 -6.54
C LEU A 85 -0.90 -7.15 -5.74
N CYS A 86 -0.74 -7.92 -4.67
CA CYS A 86 -1.84 -8.28 -3.77
C CYS A 86 -2.48 -7.04 -3.15
N ASN A 87 -1.66 -6.08 -2.68
CA ASN A 87 -2.14 -4.83 -2.10
C ASN A 87 -2.88 -3.98 -3.12
N ARG A 88 -2.32 -3.80 -4.31
CA ARG A 88 -2.97 -3.04 -5.40
C ARG A 88 -4.30 -3.64 -5.81
N ARG A 89 -4.36 -4.95 -6.01
CA ARG A 89 -5.63 -5.65 -6.32
C ARG A 89 -6.64 -5.56 -5.20
N ALA A 90 -6.22 -5.63 -3.95
CA ALA A 90 -7.11 -5.44 -2.80
C ALA A 90 -7.70 -4.02 -2.79
N LEU A 91 -6.90 -3.00 -3.06
CA LEU A 91 -7.35 -1.61 -3.17
C LEU A 91 -8.35 -1.41 -4.32
N LEU A 92 -8.07 -1.96 -5.51
CA LEU A 92 -8.97 -1.90 -6.67
C LEU A 92 -10.30 -2.60 -6.41
N ARG A 93 -10.27 -3.80 -5.79
CA ARG A 93 -11.50 -4.51 -5.39
C ARG A 93 -12.30 -3.72 -4.37
N LYS A 94 -11.63 -3.08 -3.42
CA LYS A 94 -12.26 -2.18 -2.45
C LYS A 94 -12.93 -1.01 -3.17
N ALA A 95 -12.21 -0.31 -4.04
CA ALA A 95 -12.75 0.82 -4.80
C ALA A 95 -14.00 0.43 -5.61
N ALA A 96 -13.98 -0.73 -6.27
CA ALA A 96 -15.13 -1.24 -7.01
C ALA A 96 -16.32 -1.59 -6.11
N ALA A 97 -16.07 -2.16 -4.93
CA ALA A 97 -17.13 -2.49 -3.97
C ALA A 97 -17.74 -1.24 -3.33
N ASP A 98 -16.90 -0.29 -2.94
CA ASP A 98 -17.34 0.99 -2.38
C ASP A 98 -18.10 1.81 -3.40
N GLY A 99 -17.67 1.81 -4.68
CA GLY A 99 -18.37 2.46 -5.78
C GLY A 99 -19.79 1.90 -6.00
N ARG A 100 -19.97 0.59 -5.85
CA ARG A 100 -21.31 -0.03 -5.90
C ARG A 100 -22.19 0.43 -4.74
N LEU A 101 -21.66 0.44 -3.53
CA LEU A 101 -22.38 0.87 -2.33
C LEU A 101 -22.78 2.32 -2.40
N VAL A 102 -21.88 3.19 -2.85
CA VAL A 102 -22.12 4.63 -3.05
C VAL A 102 -23.22 4.87 -4.09
N ARG A 103 -23.25 4.09 -5.18
CA ARG A 103 -24.30 4.21 -6.22
C ARG A 103 -25.67 3.72 -5.76
N SER A 104 -25.71 2.67 -4.94
CA SER A 104 -26.97 2.08 -4.48
C SER A 104 -27.67 2.89 -3.41
N SER A 105 -26.95 3.72 -2.66
CA SER A 105 -27.53 4.51 -1.56
C SER A 105 -28.23 5.78 -2.07
N ARG A 106 -29.51 5.93 -1.72
CA ARG A 106 -30.30 7.13 -2.02
C ARG A 106 -29.99 8.31 -1.09
N LYS A 107 -29.80 8.03 0.21
CA LYS A 107 -29.40 9.02 1.21
C LYS A 107 -27.96 8.73 1.62
N LYS A 108 -27.13 9.75 1.56
CA LYS A 108 -25.69 9.65 1.77
C LYS A 108 -25.31 10.53 2.93
N TRP A 109 -25.04 9.91 4.07
CA TRP A 109 -24.54 10.60 5.25
C TRP A 109 -23.01 10.56 5.24
N VAL A 110 -22.40 11.72 5.33
CA VAL A 110 -20.94 11.86 5.36
C VAL A 110 -20.56 12.50 6.69
N PRO A 111 -19.72 11.85 7.48
CA PRO A 111 -19.19 12.49 8.67
C PRO A 111 -18.26 13.64 8.24
N ALA A 112 -18.55 14.83 8.73
CA ALA A 112 -17.71 16.00 8.59
C ALA A 112 -17.02 16.29 9.93
N VAL A 113 -15.71 16.57 9.88
CA VAL A 113 -14.96 16.96 11.07
C VAL A 113 -14.95 18.47 11.15
N LEU A 114 -15.65 19.02 12.13
CA LEU A 114 -15.59 20.44 12.47
C LEU A 114 -14.44 20.63 13.47
N GLN A 115 -13.60 21.62 13.20
CA GLN A 115 -12.55 22.03 14.12
C GLN A 115 -12.98 23.38 14.73
N THR A 116 -13.17 23.40 16.02
CA THR A 116 -13.45 24.64 16.77
C THR A 116 -12.17 25.44 16.89
N GLY A 117 -12.28 26.78 16.74
CA GLY A 117 -11.13 27.70 16.78
C GLY A 117 -10.53 27.93 18.18
N ASP A 118 -11.03 27.26 19.20
CA ASP A 118 -10.57 27.39 20.59
C ASP A 118 -9.24 26.64 20.84
N GLU A 119 -8.44 27.11 21.78
CA GLU A 119 -7.24 26.40 22.23
C GLU A 119 -7.55 25.62 23.52
N PRO A 120 -7.40 24.26 23.50
CA PRO A 120 -6.97 23.39 22.39
C PRO A 120 -8.08 23.13 21.37
N PRO A 121 -7.74 22.98 20.09
CA PRO A 121 -8.73 22.81 19.03
C PRO A 121 -9.51 21.50 19.24
N LEU A 122 -10.80 21.62 19.47
CA LEU A 122 -11.70 20.46 19.61
C LEU A 122 -12.11 19.98 18.22
N ARG A 123 -11.96 18.70 17.95
CA ARG A 123 -12.41 18.06 16.72
C ARG A 123 -13.72 17.31 16.96
N VAL A 124 -14.79 17.82 16.39
CA VAL A 124 -16.14 17.27 16.56
C VAL A 124 -16.56 16.62 15.25
N LEU A 125 -17.12 15.41 15.34
CA LEU A 125 -17.72 14.71 14.21
C LEU A 125 -19.19 15.12 14.12
N VAL A 126 -19.57 15.68 12.97
CA VAL A 126 -20.96 16.00 12.65
C VAL A 126 -21.36 15.23 11.41
N SER A 127 -22.58 14.73 11.37
CA SER A 127 -23.07 14.08 10.17
C SER A 127 -23.73 15.11 9.23
N GLU A 128 -23.40 15.01 7.95
CA GLU A 128 -23.90 15.90 6.91
C GLU A 128 -24.45 15.08 5.76
N GLN A 129 -25.65 15.40 5.31
CA GLN A 129 -26.22 14.75 4.14
C GLN A 129 -25.68 15.38 2.87
N ARG A 130 -25.01 14.57 2.03
CA ARG A 130 -24.48 15.01 0.73
C ARG A 130 -25.13 14.29 -0.43
N THR A 131 -25.31 15.03 -1.52
CA THR A 131 -25.84 14.50 -2.78
C THR A 131 -24.75 13.98 -3.71
N SER A 132 -23.53 14.48 -3.58
CA SER A 132 -22.37 14.09 -4.41
C SER A 132 -21.18 13.64 -3.56
N PHE A 133 -20.40 12.70 -4.10
CA PHE A 133 -19.15 12.20 -3.50
C PHE A 133 -17.93 12.64 -4.31
N GLU A 134 -17.88 13.90 -4.67
CA GLU A 134 -16.71 14.46 -5.33
C GLU A 134 -15.47 14.28 -4.47
N GLY A 135 -14.39 13.83 -5.08
CA GLY A 135 -13.11 13.59 -4.40
C GLY A 135 -13.01 12.30 -3.57
N TYR A 136 -14.06 11.47 -3.47
CA TYR A 136 -13.98 10.20 -2.74
C TYR A 136 -12.86 9.30 -3.28
N PHE A 137 -12.85 9.06 -4.58
CA PHE A 137 -11.82 8.21 -5.21
C PHE A 137 -10.43 8.86 -5.17
N THR A 138 -10.35 10.18 -5.30
CA THR A 138 -9.08 10.90 -5.16
C THR A 138 -8.48 10.70 -3.76
N ARG A 139 -9.30 10.74 -2.72
CA ARG A 139 -8.88 10.47 -1.34
C ARG A 139 -8.58 8.99 -1.09
N LEU A 140 -9.35 8.09 -1.72
CA LEU A 140 -9.11 6.64 -1.61
C LEU A 140 -7.74 6.23 -2.17
N PHE A 141 -7.32 6.87 -3.27
CA PHE A 141 -6.03 6.66 -3.91
C PHE A 141 -4.96 7.67 -3.47
N ALA A 142 -5.22 8.48 -2.46
CA ALA A 142 -4.21 9.36 -1.89
C ALA A 142 -3.06 8.54 -1.30
N LEU A 143 -1.85 9.09 -1.39
CA LEU A 143 -0.65 8.47 -0.87
C LEU A 143 -0.80 8.18 0.63
N SER A 144 -0.51 6.95 1.01
CA SER A 144 -0.44 6.55 2.41
C SER A 144 0.81 7.12 3.08
N ASP A 145 0.88 7.08 4.41
CA ASP A 145 2.10 7.50 5.11
C ASP A 145 3.29 6.61 4.80
N VAL A 146 3.03 5.35 4.47
CA VAL A 146 4.06 4.41 4.00
C VAL A 146 4.63 4.86 2.66
N ASP A 147 3.79 5.38 1.78
CA ASP A 147 4.25 5.93 0.49
C ASP A 147 5.05 7.21 0.72
N LYS A 148 4.64 8.07 1.66
CA LYS A 148 5.43 9.25 2.05
C LYS A 148 6.80 8.86 2.62
N LEU A 149 6.86 7.78 3.40
CA LEU A 149 8.12 7.24 3.91
C LEU A 149 9.04 6.77 2.78
N SER A 150 8.48 6.30 1.67
CA SER A 150 9.27 5.89 0.49
C SER A 150 10.08 7.03 -0.11
N CYS A 151 9.63 8.29 0.04
CA CYS A 151 10.41 9.47 -0.34
C CYS A 151 11.73 9.58 0.45
N LEU A 152 11.76 9.08 1.70
CA LEU A 152 12.96 9.04 2.53
C LEU A 152 13.78 7.76 2.27
N LEU A 153 13.12 6.64 2.06
CA LEU A 153 13.77 5.35 1.86
C LEU A 153 14.55 5.29 0.55
N LEU A 154 14.10 5.97 -0.51
CA LEU A 154 14.77 5.99 -1.79
C LEU A 154 16.16 6.64 -1.72
N PRO A 155 16.34 7.88 -1.20
CA PRO A 155 17.67 8.45 -1.00
C PRO A 155 18.49 7.70 0.05
N ALA A 156 17.86 7.13 1.09
CA ALA A 156 18.57 6.30 2.05
C ALA A 156 19.17 5.04 1.40
N GLY A 157 18.43 4.39 0.50
CA GLY A 157 18.93 3.26 -0.31
C GLY A 157 20.12 3.67 -1.19
N ALA A 158 20.04 4.83 -1.81
CA ALA A 158 21.16 5.36 -2.60
C ALA A 158 22.41 5.63 -1.74
N LEU A 159 22.26 6.26 -0.58
CA LEU A 159 23.36 6.50 0.37
C LEU A 159 23.99 5.20 0.86
N LEU A 160 23.16 4.22 1.26
CA LEU A 160 23.64 2.89 1.64
C LEU A 160 24.35 2.20 0.48
N GLY A 161 23.81 2.32 -0.74
CA GLY A 161 24.46 1.79 -1.94
C GLY A 161 25.86 2.36 -2.15
N VAL A 162 26.01 3.68 -2.05
CA VAL A 162 27.33 4.35 -2.14
C VAL A 162 28.26 3.87 -1.03
N LEU A 163 27.79 3.83 0.21
CA LEU A 163 28.58 3.34 1.35
C LEU A 163 29.05 1.90 1.14
N TYR A 164 28.15 1.00 0.75
CA TYR A 164 28.52 -0.38 0.44
C TYR A 164 29.50 -0.50 -0.72
N LEU A 165 29.37 0.32 -1.76
CA LEU A 165 30.32 0.34 -2.88
C LEU A 165 31.72 0.78 -2.43
N LEU A 166 31.82 1.76 -1.54
CA LEU A 166 33.09 2.21 -0.98
C LEU A 166 33.75 1.11 -0.14
N LEU A 167 32.97 0.46 0.74
CA LEU A 167 33.44 -0.65 1.55
C LEU A 167 33.82 -1.87 0.71
N ASN A 168 33.05 -2.16 -0.34
CA ASN A 168 33.31 -3.26 -1.25
C ASN A 168 34.62 -3.11 -2.02
N ARG A 169 35.03 -1.87 -2.34
CA ARG A 169 36.32 -1.57 -2.95
C ARG A 169 37.51 -1.92 -2.05
N GLN A 170 37.33 -1.90 -0.74
CA GLN A 170 38.37 -2.22 0.24
C GLN A 170 38.42 -3.71 0.57
N SER A 171 37.43 -4.47 0.09
CA SER A 171 37.35 -5.92 0.33
C SER A 171 38.36 -6.67 -0.51
N SER A 172 38.92 -7.74 0.05
CA SER A 172 39.80 -8.67 -0.66
C SER A 172 39.08 -9.45 -1.78
N GLN A 173 37.76 -9.55 -1.71
CA GLN A 173 36.91 -10.20 -2.73
C GLN A 173 35.73 -9.28 -3.06
N PRO A 174 35.90 -8.32 -4.00
CA PRO A 174 34.85 -7.37 -4.33
C PRO A 174 33.66 -8.07 -5.02
N MET A 175 32.45 -7.81 -4.50
CA MET A 175 31.23 -8.27 -5.13
C MET A 175 30.87 -7.41 -6.36
N PRO A 176 30.11 -7.95 -7.33
CA PRO A 176 29.60 -7.16 -8.45
C PRO A 176 28.80 -5.94 -7.98
N THR A 177 29.00 -4.80 -8.63
CA THR A 177 28.38 -3.52 -8.25
C THR A 177 26.85 -3.61 -8.19
N LEU A 178 26.22 -4.32 -9.13
CA LEU A 178 24.77 -4.51 -9.16
C LEU A 178 24.26 -5.30 -7.95
N THR A 179 25.00 -6.33 -7.52
CA THR A 179 24.65 -7.11 -6.32
C THR A 179 24.67 -6.22 -5.08
N VAL A 180 25.68 -5.37 -4.96
CA VAL A 180 25.81 -4.41 -3.86
C VAL A 180 24.61 -3.45 -3.83
N LEU A 181 24.23 -2.90 -4.98
CA LEU A 181 23.07 -2.03 -5.10
C LEU A 181 21.76 -2.76 -4.80
N LEU A 182 21.61 -3.98 -5.31
CA LEU A 182 20.43 -4.81 -5.04
C LEU A 182 20.28 -5.09 -3.54
N CYS A 183 21.37 -5.41 -2.85
CA CYS A 183 21.37 -5.60 -1.40
C CYS A 183 21.00 -4.32 -0.64
N ALA A 184 21.55 -3.17 -1.05
CA ALA A 184 21.26 -1.88 -0.41
C ALA A 184 19.78 -1.49 -0.55
N PHE A 185 19.24 -1.52 -1.76
CA PHE A 185 17.83 -1.22 -2.00
C PHE A 185 16.89 -2.28 -1.44
N GLY A 186 17.28 -3.55 -1.45
CA GLY A 186 16.53 -4.62 -0.81
C GLY A 186 16.42 -4.43 0.71
N ALA A 187 17.49 -3.99 1.36
CA ALA A 187 17.51 -3.73 2.80
C ALA A 187 16.58 -2.58 3.22
N VAL A 188 16.47 -1.51 2.41
CA VAL A 188 15.57 -0.39 2.68
C VAL A 188 14.11 -0.63 2.24
N THR A 189 13.83 -1.76 1.58
CA THR A 189 12.48 -2.13 1.16
C THR A 189 12.01 -3.38 1.89
N PRO A 190 11.74 -3.33 3.20
CA PRO A 190 11.35 -4.51 3.95
C PRO A 190 9.94 -4.97 3.57
N PHE A 191 9.77 -6.29 3.43
CA PHE A 191 8.48 -6.90 3.12
C PHE A 191 7.39 -6.52 4.12
N SER A 192 7.74 -6.37 5.40
CA SER A 192 6.85 -5.95 6.47
C SER A 192 6.22 -4.57 6.21
N LEU A 193 6.96 -3.64 5.61
CA LEU A 193 6.49 -2.30 5.29
C LEU A 193 5.28 -2.35 4.34
N LEU A 194 5.32 -3.22 3.33
CA LEU A 194 4.24 -3.38 2.36
C LEU A 194 2.95 -3.94 3.00
N ARG A 195 3.06 -4.71 4.07
CA ARG A 195 1.92 -5.39 4.69
C ARG A 195 1.42 -4.74 5.98
N ALA A 196 2.28 -4.03 6.71
CA ALA A 196 1.97 -3.48 8.02
C ALA A 196 0.81 -2.47 8.01
N TYR A 197 0.68 -1.70 6.94
CA TYR A 197 -0.31 -0.64 6.82
C TYR A 197 -1.59 -1.11 6.10
N ASP A 198 -1.44 -1.81 4.99
CA ASP A 198 -2.57 -2.21 4.15
C ASP A 198 -3.43 -3.30 4.78
N ALA A 199 -2.86 -4.22 5.55
CA ALA A 199 -3.60 -5.31 6.15
C ALA A 199 -4.61 -4.86 7.23
N PRO A 200 -4.26 -4.01 8.21
CA PRO A 200 -5.21 -3.47 9.18
C PRO A 200 -6.31 -2.65 8.52
N TYR A 201 -5.93 -1.79 7.56
CA TYR A 201 -6.89 -0.97 6.83
C TYR A 201 -7.89 -1.80 6.01
N ALA A 202 -7.43 -2.86 5.34
CA ALA A 202 -8.30 -3.77 4.60
C ALA A 202 -9.33 -4.47 5.51
N ARG A 203 -8.90 -4.88 6.72
CA ARG A 203 -9.78 -5.48 7.74
C ARG A 203 -10.83 -4.48 8.23
N LEU A 204 -10.42 -3.28 8.61
CA LEU A 204 -11.31 -2.21 9.06
C LEU A 204 -12.34 -1.87 7.99
N SER A 205 -11.88 -1.61 6.77
CA SER A 205 -12.72 -1.31 5.62
C SER A 205 -13.72 -2.44 5.31
N GLY A 206 -13.30 -3.71 5.44
CA GLY A 206 -14.19 -4.87 5.27
C GLY A 206 -15.30 -4.92 6.32
N THR A 207 -14.98 -4.61 7.57
CA THR A 207 -15.95 -4.58 8.69
C THR A 207 -16.95 -3.44 8.52
N LEU A 208 -16.47 -2.24 8.20
CA LEU A 208 -17.34 -1.07 7.97
C LEU A 208 -18.30 -1.30 6.79
N ARG A 209 -17.80 -1.89 5.69
CA ARG A 209 -18.62 -2.19 4.52
C ARG A 209 -19.77 -3.16 4.82
N ARG A 210 -19.55 -4.16 5.69
CA ARG A 210 -20.63 -5.06 6.14
C ARG A 210 -21.74 -4.32 6.87
N ARG A 211 -21.42 -3.18 7.47
CA ARG A 211 -22.37 -2.28 8.16
C ARG A 211 -22.92 -1.16 7.26
N GLY A 212 -22.66 -1.22 5.95
CA GLY A 212 -23.13 -0.21 5.01
C GLY A 212 -22.32 1.08 4.97
N SER A 213 -21.17 1.13 5.65
CA SER A 213 -20.30 2.32 5.71
C SER A 213 -19.03 2.11 4.90
N THR A 214 -18.50 3.19 4.33
CA THR A 214 -17.23 3.18 3.59
C THR A 214 -16.28 4.24 4.12
N LEU A 215 -14.99 4.02 3.96
CA LEU A 215 -13.92 4.91 4.42
C LEU A 215 -13.03 5.31 3.24
N ALA A 216 -12.91 6.60 2.98
CA ALA A 216 -12.13 7.14 1.87
C ALA A 216 -10.64 7.24 2.23
N GLY A 217 -9.93 6.11 2.16
CA GLY A 217 -8.48 6.07 2.36
C GLY A 217 -8.06 6.04 3.83
N CYS A 218 -6.76 5.90 4.02
CA CYS A 218 -6.15 5.80 5.35
C CYS A 218 -6.16 7.13 6.11
N GLU A 219 -6.14 8.24 5.39
CA GLU A 219 -6.20 9.57 5.98
C GLU A 219 -7.52 9.79 6.72
N ALA A 220 -8.65 9.32 6.15
CA ALA A 220 -9.94 9.36 6.81
C ALA A 220 -9.96 8.49 8.09
N ALA A 221 -9.25 7.35 8.09
CA ALA A 221 -9.12 6.53 9.30
C ALA A 221 -8.36 7.27 10.41
N LYS A 222 -7.30 8.00 10.07
CA LYS A 222 -6.55 8.82 11.01
C LYS A 222 -7.40 9.95 11.59
N GLN A 223 -8.11 10.67 10.73
CA GLN A 223 -9.00 11.74 11.18
C GLN A 223 -10.04 11.21 12.16
N LEU A 224 -10.64 10.04 11.89
CA LEU A 224 -11.57 9.38 12.79
C LEU A 224 -10.90 8.98 14.13
N SER A 225 -9.67 8.49 14.11
CA SER A 225 -8.96 8.11 15.34
C SER A 225 -8.58 9.29 16.24
N SER A 226 -8.55 10.51 15.70
CA SER A 226 -8.20 11.74 16.42
C SER A 226 -9.44 12.52 16.89
N LEU A 227 -10.63 11.93 16.80
CA LEU A 227 -11.87 12.56 17.29
C LEU A 227 -11.94 12.46 18.81
N HIS A 228 -12.33 13.55 19.44
CA HIS A 228 -12.56 13.62 20.90
C HIS A 228 -14.04 13.48 21.21
N GLU A 229 -14.92 14.01 20.34
CA GLU A 229 -16.35 14.04 20.55
C GLU A 229 -17.11 13.69 19.26
N VAL A 230 -18.29 13.11 19.41
CA VAL A 230 -19.23 12.81 18.33
C VAL A 230 -20.55 13.50 18.68
N LEU A 231 -20.95 14.46 17.85
CA LEU A 231 -22.23 15.12 17.97
C LEU A 231 -23.28 14.31 17.18
N LEU A 232 -24.28 13.81 17.87
CA LEU A 232 -25.39 13.09 17.30
C LEU A 232 -26.66 13.93 17.46
N THR A 233 -27.42 14.08 16.41
CA THR A 233 -28.75 14.72 16.47
C THR A 233 -29.83 13.70 16.76
N ASP A 234 -30.96 14.16 17.31
CA ASP A 234 -32.09 13.29 17.63
C ASP A 234 -32.60 12.50 16.41
N ASP A 235 -32.57 13.10 15.23
CA ASP A 235 -32.93 12.45 13.96
C ASP A 235 -32.04 11.26 13.59
N GLU A 236 -30.78 11.28 14.02
CA GLU A 236 -29.82 10.18 13.80
C GLU A 236 -30.04 9.01 14.76
N PHE A 237 -30.51 9.33 15.98
CA PHE A 237 -30.78 8.34 17.01
C PHE A 237 -32.13 7.63 16.79
N PHE A 238 -33.17 8.39 16.47
CA PHE A 238 -34.55 7.89 16.38
C PHE A 238 -35.03 7.69 14.95
N GLY A 239 -34.21 8.02 13.96
CA GLY A 239 -34.58 8.02 12.55
C GLY A 239 -35.56 9.17 12.23
N SER A 240 -35.88 9.34 10.94
CA SER A 240 -36.79 10.39 10.48
C SER A 240 -38.29 10.12 10.78
N GLN A 241 -38.60 9.06 11.54
CA GLN A 241 -39.95 8.82 12.00
C GLN A 241 -40.14 9.52 13.33
N MET A 242 -41.12 10.43 13.40
CA MET A 242 -41.54 11.03 14.66
C MET A 242 -41.78 9.92 15.71
N PRO A 243 -41.23 10.06 16.92
CA PRO A 243 -41.49 9.08 17.98
C PRO A 243 -43.03 9.03 18.21
N ILE A 244 -43.58 7.87 17.92
CA ILE A 244 -45.01 7.62 18.24
C ILE A 244 -45.05 7.30 19.72
N ILE A 245 -45.67 8.17 20.52
CA ILE A 245 -45.91 7.90 21.93
C ILE A 245 -46.89 6.71 22.03
N THR A 246 -46.35 5.54 22.30
CA THR A 246 -47.15 4.29 22.41
C THR A 246 -47.81 4.12 23.77
N GLY A 247 -47.49 4.94 24.75
CA GLY A 247 -48.15 4.91 26.07
C GLY A 247 -47.51 5.90 27.06
N VAL A 248 -48.33 6.46 27.91
CA VAL A 248 -47.91 7.31 29.05
C VAL A 248 -48.26 6.55 30.33
N LYS A 249 -47.24 6.21 31.13
CA LYS A 249 -47.43 5.60 32.45
C LYS A 249 -47.34 6.68 33.52
N LEU A 250 -48.45 7.05 34.08
CA LEU A 250 -48.49 7.99 35.23
C LEU A 250 -48.26 7.20 36.51
N TYR A 251 -47.22 7.60 37.25
CA TYR A 251 -46.99 7.11 38.61
C TYR A 251 -47.54 8.14 39.59
N ASN A 252 -48.52 7.71 40.39
CA ASN A 252 -49.04 8.47 41.56
C ASN A 252 -48.11 8.21 42.74
#